data_5b0741cbc57bb0d637a053cc7950415c
#
_entry.id   5b0741cbc57bb0d637a053cc7950415c
#
_cell.length_a   1.000
_cell.length_b   1.000
_cell.length_c   1.000
_cell.angle_alpha   90.00
_cell.angle_beta   90.00
_cell.angle_gamma   90.00
#
_symmetry.space_group_name_H-M   'P 1'
#
loop_
_entity.id
_entity.type
_entity.pdbx_description
1 polymer ?
#
loop_
_entity_poly.entity_id
_entity_poly.type
_entity_poly.pdbx_seq_one_letter_code
_entity_poly.pdbx_strand_id
1 'polypeptide(L)'
;RLFCHLLEQNDLSKLNERDSQLLLSLVRAAKEQLTSQTEAIVEATLSDGRKIHTVITRQEFHHLTQNLVQKTIEPVKQALKDAGVTKADIKGVIMVGGSTRMLHVQQAVATFFGQTPLNNLNPDEVVALGAAIQANVLAGNKTDGEWLLLDVTPLSLGLETYGGLAEKIIPRNSTIPTARAQDFTTFKDGQTAMTIHVVQGERELVSDCRSLAKFTLRGIPPMTAGAARIRVTFQVDADGLLSVSAQEQSTGVQAQIEVKPSYGLDDSTITQMLKDSMSNAAEDMAARARAEAVVEAESLTDAVNAALELDSDLLEAEELQQIQQDIADLQGCLKDGKAEDIRAAVAKLSRSTDNFAAKRMNRNIQRALTGQSVDNI
;
A
#
# COMPACT_ATOMS: atom_id res chain seq x y z
N ARG A 1 6.15 -31.04 -1.49
CA ARG A 1 7.58 -31.40 -1.42
C ARG A 1 7.75 -32.89 -1.13
N LEU A 2 7.24 -33.41 0.00
CA LEU A 2 7.40 -34.80 0.36
C LEU A 2 6.82 -35.77 -0.69
N PHE A 3 5.67 -35.43 -1.28
CA PHE A 3 5.08 -36.18 -2.39
C PHE A 3 5.98 -36.20 -3.63
N CYS A 4 6.52 -35.06 -4.04
CA CYS A 4 7.45 -35.01 -5.17
C CYS A 4 8.72 -35.84 -4.90
N HIS A 5 9.26 -35.76 -3.69
CA HIS A 5 10.39 -36.56 -3.27
C HIS A 5 10.09 -38.09 -3.33
N LEU A 6 8.91 -38.49 -2.89
CA LEU A 6 8.47 -39.90 -3.00
C LEU A 6 8.40 -40.36 -4.46
N LEU A 7 7.89 -39.49 -5.36
CA LEU A 7 7.83 -39.78 -6.81
C LEU A 7 9.23 -39.91 -7.41
N GLU A 8 10.14 -39.05 -7.06
CA GLU A 8 11.53 -39.03 -7.53
C GLU A 8 12.27 -40.28 -7.04
N GLN A 9 12.14 -40.65 -5.77
CA GLN A 9 12.80 -41.83 -5.20
C GLN A 9 12.32 -43.16 -5.80
N ASN A 10 11.06 -43.23 -6.26
CA ASN A 10 10.46 -44.43 -6.80
C ASN A 10 10.31 -44.41 -8.33
N ASP A 11 10.89 -43.42 -9.00
CA ASP A 11 10.83 -43.23 -10.46
C ASP A 11 9.40 -43.23 -11.03
N LEU A 12 8.49 -42.52 -10.34
CA LEU A 12 7.06 -42.47 -10.65
C LEU A 12 6.71 -41.23 -11.49
N SER A 13 7.04 -41.25 -12.79
CA SER A 13 6.80 -40.13 -13.68
C SER A 13 5.34 -39.94 -14.12
N LYS A 14 4.54 -41.00 -14.12
CA LYS A 14 3.12 -40.98 -14.52
C LYS A 14 2.29 -41.84 -13.56
N LEU A 15 1.38 -41.16 -12.86
CA LEU A 15 0.38 -41.81 -12.00
C LEU A 15 -1.02 -41.50 -12.50
N ASN A 16 -1.93 -42.43 -12.36
CA ASN A 16 -3.35 -42.14 -12.51
C ASN A 16 -3.86 -41.34 -11.29
N GLU A 17 -5.04 -40.79 -11.40
CA GLU A 17 -5.64 -39.95 -10.36
C GLU A 17 -5.83 -40.68 -9.04
N ARG A 18 -6.27 -41.94 -9.10
CA ARG A 18 -6.49 -42.81 -7.92
C ARG A 18 -5.19 -43.03 -7.14
N ASP A 19 -4.11 -43.42 -7.84
CA ASP A 19 -2.82 -43.70 -7.20
C ASP A 19 -2.19 -42.40 -6.67
N SER A 20 -2.38 -41.29 -7.36
CA SER A 20 -1.95 -39.94 -6.88
C SER A 20 -2.64 -39.58 -5.56
N GLN A 21 -3.96 -39.75 -5.47
CA GLN A 21 -4.73 -39.49 -4.25
C GLN A 21 -4.31 -40.42 -3.11
N LEU A 22 -4.12 -41.73 -3.40
CA LEU A 22 -3.63 -42.69 -2.42
C LEU A 22 -2.27 -42.25 -1.84
N LEU A 23 -1.30 -41.97 -2.70
CA LEU A 23 0.04 -41.57 -2.26
C LEU A 23 0.03 -40.24 -1.52
N LEU A 24 -0.78 -39.26 -1.93
CA LEU A 24 -0.95 -37.98 -1.22
C LEU A 24 -1.47 -38.21 0.21
N SER A 25 -2.44 -39.09 0.39
CA SER A 25 -2.98 -39.40 1.73
C SER A 25 -1.94 -40.09 2.63
N LEU A 26 -1.18 -41.07 2.08
CA LEU A 26 -0.12 -41.75 2.81
C LEU A 26 1.04 -40.85 3.18
N VAL A 27 1.45 -39.94 2.25
CA VAL A 27 2.50 -38.93 2.50
C VAL A 27 2.05 -37.93 3.56
N ARG A 28 0.76 -37.59 3.60
CA ARG A 28 0.21 -36.76 4.68
C ARG A 28 0.28 -37.45 6.02
N ALA A 29 -0.11 -38.70 6.08
CA ALA A 29 -0.01 -39.50 7.29
C ALA A 29 1.45 -39.66 7.77
N ALA A 30 2.39 -39.94 6.86
CA ALA A 30 3.81 -39.99 7.16
C ALA A 30 4.34 -38.62 7.71
N LYS A 31 3.95 -37.49 7.11
CA LYS A 31 4.27 -36.16 7.64
C LYS A 31 3.78 -35.98 9.08
N GLU A 32 2.58 -36.41 9.39
CA GLU A 32 1.98 -36.33 10.73
C GLU A 32 2.71 -37.22 11.74
N GLN A 33 3.08 -38.45 11.34
CA GLN A 33 3.90 -39.39 12.16
C GLN A 33 5.28 -38.80 12.49
N LEU A 34 5.93 -38.11 11.56
CA LEU A 34 7.24 -37.50 11.77
C LEU A 34 7.24 -36.36 12.83
N THR A 35 6.09 -35.93 13.31
CA THR A 35 5.98 -35.05 14.48
C THR A 35 6.43 -35.75 15.77
N SER A 36 6.04 -37.00 15.95
CA SER A 36 6.35 -37.80 17.16
C SER A 36 7.46 -38.84 16.94
N GLN A 37 7.60 -39.35 15.71
CA GLN A 37 8.57 -40.39 15.35
C GLN A 37 9.75 -39.82 14.58
N THR A 38 10.90 -40.49 14.62
CA THR A 38 12.11 -40.09 13.86
C THR A 38 12.04 -40.52 12.41
N GLU A 39 11.21 -41.47 12.07
CA GLU A 39 10.99 -42.00 10.72
C GLU A 39 9.55 -42.43 10.53
N ALA A 40 9.09 -42.44 9.30
CA ALA A 40 7.77 -42.89 8.87
C ALA A 40 7.90 -43.72 7.58
N ILE A 41 7.09 -44.77 7.46
CA ILE A 41 7.09 -45.67 6.31
C ILE A 41 5.88 -45.37 5.45
N VAL A 42 6.12 -45.20 4.14
CA VAL A 42 5.05 -45.13 3.13
C VAL A 42 5.02 -46.41 2.35
N GLU A 43 3.96 -47.17 2.55
CA GLU A 43 3.71 -48.42 1.82
C GLU A 43 2.45 -48.34 0.99
N ALA A 44 2.53 -48.71 -0.30
CA ALA A 44 1.38 -48.76 -1.20
C ALA A 44 1.56 -49.82 -2.29
N THR A 45 0.45 -50.34 -2.78
CA THR A 45 0.41 -51.10 -4.02
C THR A 45 -0.41 -50.30 -5.03
N LEU A 46 0.21 -49.89 -6.12
CA LEU A 46 -0.41 -49.07 -7.16
C LEU A 46 -1.32 -49.92 -8.05
N SER A 47 -2.19 -49.27 -8.83
CA SER A 47 -3.14 -49.92 -9.70
C SER A 47 -2.50 -50.81 -10.78
N ASP A 48 -1.25 -50.52 -11.14
CA ASP A 48 -0.44 -51.30 -12.11
C ASP A 48 0.37 -52.43 -11.44
N GLY A 49 0.17 -52.69 -10.13
CA GLY A 49 0.84 -53.71 -9.37
C GLY A 49 2.21 -53.35 -8.79
N ARG A 50 2.74 -52.17 -9.08
CA ARG A 50 3.99 -51.69 -8.45
C ARG A 50 3.81 -51.55 -6.93
N LYS A 51 4.79 -51.98 -6.18
CA LYS A 51 4.81 -51.85 -4.73
C LYS A 51 5.78 -50.72 -4.35
N ILE A 52 5.29 -49.83 -3.54
CA ILE A 52 6.06 -48.72 -2.95
C ILE A 52 6.37 -49.10 -1.50
N HIS A 53 7.62 -48.98 -1.12
CA HIS A 53 8.08 -49.10 0.27
C HIS A 53 9.19 -48.05 0.46
N THR A 54 8.88 -46.92 1.07
CA THR A 54 9.82 -45.82 1.26
C THR A 54 9.84 -45.42 2.72
N VAL A 55 11.02 -45.39 3.31
CA VAL A 55 11.26 -44.88 4.67
C VAL A 55 11.67 -43.41 4.53
N ILE A 56 10.98 -42.56 5.24
CA ILE A 56 11.25 -41.10 5.26
C ILE A 56 11.67 -40.74 6.68
N THR A 57 12.86 -40.17 6.82
CA THR A 57 13.34 -39.71 8.12
C THR A 57 12.88 -38.28 8.40
N ARG A 58 12.75 -37.92 9.69
CA ARG A 58 12.47 -36.56 10.13
C ARG A 58 13.52 -35.55 9.60
N GLN A 59 14.79 -35.95 9.60
CA GLN A 59 15.87 -35.09 9.12
C GLN A 59 15.74 -34.78 7.62
N GLU A 60 15.44 -35.78 6.82
CA GLU A 60 15.18 -35.67 5.40
C GLU A 60 13.97 -34.75 5.13
N PHE A 61 12.87 -34.96 5.87
CA PHE A 61 11.71 -34.09 5.78
C PHE A 61 12.02 -32.64 6.14
N HIS A 62 12.82 -32.39 7.17
CA HIS A 62 13.29 -31.04 7.53
C HIS A 62 14.09 -30.42 6.39
N HIS A 63 15.02 -31.17 5.79
CA HIS A 63 15.80 -30.69 4.67
C HIS A 63 14.94 -30.29 3.46
N LEU A 64 13.98 -31.14 3.08
CA LEU A 64 13.06 -30.92 1.96
C LEU A 64 12.16 -29.69 2.15
N THR A 65 11.89 -29.32 3.39
CA THR A 65 10.96 -28.22 3.73
C THR A 65 11.64 -26.97 4.30
N GLN A 66 12.96 -26.99 4.49
CA GLN A 66 13.73 -25.90 5.10
C GLN A 66 13.46 -24.53 4.45
N ASN A 67 13.44 -24.49 3.13
CA ASN A 67 13.18 -23.25 2.38
C ASN A 67 11.76 -22.71 2.62
N LEU A 68 10.78 -23.59 2.86
CA LEU A 68 9.41 -23.18 3.16
C LEU A 68 9.33 -22.56 4.56
N VAL A 69 10.00 -23.19 5.52
CA VAL A 69 10.08 -22.69 6.91
C VAL A 69 10.79 -21.32 6.93
N GLN A 70 11.91 -21.21 6.21
CA GLN A 70 12.64 -19.92 6.14
C GLN A 70 11.76 -18.79 5.60
N LYS A 71 10.93 -19.07 4.58
CA LYS A 71 9.99 -18.07 4.03
C LYS A 71 8.94 -17.60 5.04
N THR A 72 8.63 -18.38 6.08
CA THR A 72 7.67 -17.94 7.12
C THR A 72 8.28 -16.94 8.10
N ILE A 73 9.61 -16.86 8.20
CA ILE A 73 10.30 -15.92 9.07
C ILE A 73 10.31 -14.50 8.49
N GLU A 74 10.23 -14.34 7.16
CA GLU A 74 10.23 -13.01 6.54
C GLU A 74 9.00 -12.15 6.95
N PRO A 75 7.75 -12.65 6.92
CA PRO A 75 6.61 -11.92 7.47
C PRO A 75 6.76 -11.55 8.96
N VAL A 76 7.41 -12.41 9.75
CA VAL A 76 7.68 -12.12 11.17
C VAL A 76 8.62 -10.93 11.33
N LYS A 77 9.71 -10.89 10.55
CA LYS A 77 10.63 -9.73 10.52
C LYS A 77 9.90 -8.46 10.12
N GLN A 78 9.05 -8.54 9.10
CA GLN A 78 8.28 -7.40 8.64
C GLN A 78 7.31 -6.91 9.72
N ALA A 79 6.60 -7.82 10.40
CA ALA A 79 5.67 -7.46 11.48
C ALA A 79 6.38 -6.73 12.64
N LEU A 80 7.58 -7.18 13.04
CA LEU A 80 8.39 -6.49 14.04
C LEU A 80 8.79 -5.08 13.60
N LYS A 81 9.20 -4.95 12.33
CA LYS A 81 9.55 -3.65 11.75
C LYS A 81 8.35 -2.70 11.72
N ASP A 82 7.19 -3.18 11.29
CA ASP A 82 5.97 -2.39 11.20
C ASP A 82 5.49 -1.93 12.57
N ALA A 83 5.65 -2.78 13.58
CA ALA A 83 5.33 -2.46 14.96
C ALA A 83 6.37 -1.54 15.64
N GLY A 84 7.54 -1.31 15.02
CA GLY A 84 8.62 -0.54 15.60
C GLY A 84 9.25 -1.18 16.86
N VAL A 85 9.16 -2.52 16.99
CA VAL A 85 9.67 -3.28 18.15
C VAL A 85 10.81 -4.20 17.73
N THR A 86 11.67 -4.52 18.69
CA THR A 86 12.76 -5.49 18.52
C THR A 86 12.37 -6.87 19.04
N LYS A 87 13.15 -7.90 18.71
CA LYS A 87 12.94 -9.25 19.25
C LYS A 87 13.00 -9.28 20.79
N ALA A 88 13.80 -8.41 21.41
CA ALA A 88 13.95 -8.34 22.86
C ALA A 88 12.70 -7.78 23.56
N ASP A 89 11.88 -7.01 22.85
CA ASP A 89 10.63 -6.45 23.37
C ASP A 89 9.50 -7.48 23.42
N ILE A 90 9.67 -8.62 22.71
CA ILE A 90 8.66 -9.69 22.62
C ILE A 90 8.72 -10.55 23.88
N LYS A 91 7.68 -10.45 24.71
CA LYS A 91 7.57 -11.17 25.99
C LYS A 91 7.27 -12.67 25.83
N GLY A 92 6.67 -13.07 24.72
CA GLY A 92 6.35 -14.47 24.43
C GLY A 92 5.87 -14.66 23.00
N VAL A 93 6.11 -15.83 22.44
CA VAL A 93 5.68 -16.21 21.10
C VAL A 93 4.70 -17.37 21.22
N ILE A 94 3.46 -17.14 20.82
CA ILE A 94 2.39 -18.15 20.84
C ILE A 94 2.29 -18.76 19.45
N MET A 95 2.31 -20.08 19.35
CA MET A 95 2.21 -20.79 18.09
C MET A 95 0.81 -21.37 17.92
N VAL A 96 0.16 -21.03 16.78
CA VAL A 96 -1.22 -21.40 16.45
C VAL A 96 -1.28 -22.02 15.05
N GLY A 97 -2.19 -22.97 14.87
CA GLY A 97 -2.42 -23.66 13.60
C GLY A 97 -1.65 -24.99 13.48
N GLY A 98 -2.19 -25.92 12.71
CA GLY A 98 -1.69 -27.31 12.62
C GLY A 98 -0.23 -27.44 12.15
N SER A 99 0.27 -26.52 11.30
CA SER A 99 1.68 -26.52 10.85
C SER A 99 2.67 -26.22 11.97
N THR A 100 2.25 -25.59 13.06
CA THR A 100 3.10 -25.31 14.23
C THR A 100 3.42 -26.55 15.06
N ARG A 101 2.77 -27.68 14.80
CA ARG A 101 3.13 -28.99 15.37
C ARG A 101 4.47 -29.51 14.84
N MET A 102 4.93 -29.01 13.67
CA MET A 102 6.19 -29.44 13.06
C MET A 102 7.38 -28.92 13.84
N LEU A 103 8.21 -29.83 14.35
CA LEU A 103 9.34 -29.52 15.25
C LEU A 103 10.32 -28.51 14.64
N HIS A 104 10.63 -28.62 13.35
CA HIS A 104 11.56 -27.69 12.71
C HIS A 104 10.98 -26.27 12.53
N VAL A 105 9.64 -26.13 12.47
CA VAL A 105 8.99 -24.81 12.52
C VAL A 105 9.18 -24.19 13.90
N GLN A 106 8.93 -24.99 14.96
CA GLN A 106 9.14 -24.55 16.35
C GLN A 106 10.61 -24.16 16.60
N GLN A 107 11.56 -24.98 16.11
CA GLN A 107 13.00 -24.69 16.22
C GLN A 107 13.40 -23.43 15.48
N ALA A 108 12.89 -23.20 14.26
CA ALA A 108 13.17 -21.99 13.50
C ALA A 108 12.67 -20.72 14.22
N VAL A 109 11.47 -20.78 14.79
CA VAL A 109 10.90 -19.68 15.57
C VAL A 109 11.68 -19.46 16.87
N ALA A 110 12.02 -20.53 17.60
CA ALA A 110 12.83 -20.46 18.81
C ALA A 110 14.20 -19.83 18.53
N THR A 111 14.87 -20.25 17.45
CA THR A 111 16.17 -19.71 17.03
C THR A 111 16.04 -18.23 16.64
N PHE A 112 14.97 -17.85 15.95
CA PHE A 112 14.76 -16.47 15.54
C PHE A 112 14.56 -15.52 16.72
N PHE A 113 13.71 -15.90 17.69
CA PHE A 113 13.40 -15.06 18.85
C PHE A 113 14.37 -15.25 20.04
N GLY A 114 15.17 -16.31 20.04
CA GLY A 114 16.05 -16.64 21.18
C GLY A 114 15.29 -17.14 22.41
N GLN A 115 14.03 -17.57 22.27
CA GLN A 115 13.18 -18.08 23.35
C GLN A 115 12.30 -19.24 22.86
N THR A 116 11.90 -20.10 23.78
CA THR A 116 11.03 -21.24 23.48
C THR A 116 9.61 -20.75 23.22
N PRO A 117 9.01 -21.07 22.05
CA PRO A 117 7.62 -20.72 21.79
C PRO A 117 6.64 -21.40 22.73
N LEU A 118 5.55 -20.71 23.04
CA LEU A 118 4.44 -21.23 23.83
C LEU A 118 3.53 -22.04 22.91
N ASN A 119 3.42 -23.35 23.17
CA ASN A 119 2.62 -24.29 22.39
C ASN A 119 1.74 -25.19 23.27
N ASN A 120 1.40 -24.72 24.46
CA ASN A 120 0.59 -25.42 25.45
C ASN A 120 -0.91 -25.45 25.16
N LEU A 121 -1.37 -24.66 24.17
CA LEU A 121 -2.74 -24.70 23.69
C LEU A 121 -2.88 -25.68 22.51
N ASN A 122 -3.99 -26.42 22.46
CA ASN A 122 -4.29 -27.26 21.31
C ASN A 122 -4.52 -26.37 20.06
N PRO A 123 -3.67 -26.45 19.03
CA PRO A 123 -3.79 -25.58 17.85
C PRO A 123 -5.06 -25.83 17.02
N ASP A 124 -5.77 -26.93 17.23
CA ASP A 124 -7.03 -27.24 16.54
C ASP A 124 -8.24 -26.60 17.26
N GLU A 125 -8.13 -26.27 18.54
CA GLU A 125 -9.22 -25.75 19.38
C GLU A 125 -9.08 -24.27 19.70
N VAL A 126 -7.88 -23.71 19.62
CA VAL A 126 -7.58 -22.35 20.11
C VAL A 126 -8.43 -21.27 19.42
N VAL A 127 -8.75 -21.42 18.13
CA VAL A 127 -9.59 -20.48 17.39
C VAL A 127 -11.04 -20.54 17.89
N ALA A 128 -11.57 -21.76 18.12
CA ALA A 128 -12.93 -21.93 18.65
C ALA A 128 -13.06 -21.39 20.08
N LEU A 129 -12.04 -21.62 20.91
CA LEU A 129 -11.99 -21.06 22.27
C LEU A 129 -11.94 -19.51 22.26
N GLY A 130 -11.13 -18.93 21.38
CA GLY A 130 -11.07 -17.47 21.21
C GLY A 130 -12.40 -16.90 20.74
N ALA A 131 -13.04 -17.52 19.76
CA ALA A 131 -14.35 -17.11 19.29
C ALA A 131 -15.43 -17.22 20.39
N ALA A 132 -15.39 -18.27 21.22
CA ALA A 132 -16.31 -18.44 22.35
C ALA A 132 -16.12 -17.35 23.42
N ILE A 133 -14.87 -16.98 23.73
CA ILE A 133 -14.54 -15.88 24.66
C ILE A 133 -15.10 -14.56 24.12
N GLN A 134 -14.86 -14.28 22.84
CA GLN A 134 -15.35 -13.04 22.20
C GLN A 134 -16.88 -12.99 22.17
N ALA A 135 -17.55 -14.09 21.84
CA ALA A 135 -19.01 -14.19 21.86
C ALA A 135 -19.56 -13.91 23.26
N ASN A 136 -18.90 -14.42 24.32
CA ASN A 136 -19.28 -14.18 25.70
C ASN A 136 -19.19 -12.69 26.08
N VAL A 137 -18.12 -12.01 25.63
CA VAL A 137 -17.97 -10.56 25.83
C VAL A 137 -19.06 -9.77 25.09
N LEU A 138 -19.35 -10.13 23.82
CA LEU A 138 -20.40 -9.48 23.02
C LEU A 138 -21.80 -9.72 23.59
N ALA A 139 -22.03 -10.84 24.27
CA ALA A 139 -23.28 -11.12 24.99
C ALA A 139 -23.41 -10.30 26.28
N GLY A 140 -22.45 -9.44 26.60
CA GLY A 140 -22.48 -8.58 27.80
C GLY A 140 -22.05 -9.27 29.09
N ASN A 141 -21.53 -10.49 29.03
CA ASN A 141 -20.97 -11.16 30.19
C ASN A 141 -19.55 -10.64 30.46
N LYS A 142 -19.43 -9.77 31.46
CA LYS A 142 -18.11 -9.24 31.85
C LYS A 142 -17.28 -10.36 32.49
N THR A 143 -16.16 -10.69 31.89
CA THR A 143 -15.09 -11.45 32.53
C THR A 143 -14.11 -10.48 33.20
N ASP A 144 -13.38 -10.93 34.22
CA ASP A 144 -12.42 -10.14 35.02
C ASP A 144 -11.21 -9.63 34.22
N GLY A 145 -11.44 -8.95 33.13
CA GLY A 145 -10.46 -8.33 32.26
C GLY A 145 -11.16 -7.67 31.07
N GLU A 146 -10.92 -6.40 30.81
CA GLU A 146 -11.37 -5.75 29.60
C GLU A 146 -10.54 -6.29 28.41
N TRP A 147 -11.09 -7.26 27.70
CA TRP A 147 -10.53 -7.73 26.43
C TRP A 147 -11.05 -6.84 25.31
N LEU A 148 -10.19 -5.97 24.81
CA LEU A 148 -10.49 -5.16 23.62
C LEU A 148 -9.85 -5.80 22.39
N LEU A 149 -10.68 -6.33 21.50
CA LEU A 149 -10.25 -6.76 20.18
C LEU A 149 -10.43 -5.59 19.22
N LEU A 150 -9.34 -5.10 18.68
CA LEU A 150 -9.32 -4.11 17.60
C LEU A 150 -8.85 -4.78 16.33
N ASP A 151 -9.61 -4.58 15.25
CA ASP A 151 -9.18 -4.96 13.91
C ASP A 151 -8.39 -3.81 13.27
N VAL A 152 -7.71 -4.07 12.16
CA VAL A 152 -6.87 -3.10 11.46
C VAL A 152 -7.14 -3.12 9.96
N THR A 153 -6.84 -2.00 9.31
CA THR A 153 -6.83 -1.93 7.84
C THR A 153 -5.65 -2.74 7.29
N PRO A 154 -5.86 -3.75 6.43
CA PRO A 154 -4.76 -4.58 5.92
C PRO A 154 -3.86 -3.85 4.92
N LEU A 155 -4.39 -2.84 4.25
CA LEU A 155 -3.72 -1.99 3.26
C LEU A 155 -4.08 -0.54 3.50
N SER A 156 -3.19 0.37 3.09
CA SER A 156 -3.42 1.82 3.13
C SER A 156 -4.60 2.20 2.24
N LEU A 157 -5.39 3.18 2.71
CA LEU A 157 -6.48 3.80 1.98
C LEU A 157 -6.11 5.25 1.68
N GLY A 158 -6.28 5.66 0.45
CA GLY A 158 -5.88 6.98 0.00
C GLY A 158 -6.67 7.45 -1.21
N LEU A 159 -6.21 8.53 -1.79
CA LEU A 159 -6.80 9.09 -2.99
C LEU A 159 -5.74 9.47 -4.02
N GLU A 160 -6.20 9.60 -5.27
CA GLU A 160 -5.40 10.11 -6.38
C GLU A 160 -5.22 11.61 -6.26
N THR A 161 -3.97 12.05 -6.35
CA THR A 161 -3.60 13.44 -6.52
C THR A 161 -3.13 13.70 -7.95
N TYR A 162 -2.94 14.97 -8.30
CA TYR A 162 -2.46 15.36 -9.63
C TYR A 162 -1.11 14.67 -9.93
N GLY A 163 -0.93 14.25 -11.18
CA GLY A 163 0.24 13.44 -11.59
C GLY A 163 0.06 11.93 -11.40
N GLY A 164 -1.14 11.46 -11.06
CA GLY A 164 -1.41 10.03 -10.86
C GLY A 164 -0.75 9.44 -9.62
N LEU A 165 -0.49 10.27 -8.61
CA LEU A 165 0.10 9.88 -7.34
C LEU A 165 -0.96 9.38 -6.36
N ALA A 166 -0.62 8.36 -5.58
CA ALA A 166 -1.45 7.86 -4.49
C ALA A 166 -1.03 8.54 -3.17
N GLU A 167 -1.95 9.35 -2.61
CA GLU A 167 -1.75 9.96 -1.30
C GLU A 167 -2.48 9.14 -0.23
N LYS A 168 -1.71 8.57 0.71
CA LYS A 168 -2.22 7.68 1.76
C LYS A 168 -2.80 8.49 2.91
N ILE A 169 -4.11 8.36 3.15
CA ILE A 169 -4.83 9.07 4.21
C ILE A 169 -4.92 8.22 5.47
N ILE A 170 -5.33 6.96 5.34
CA ILE A 170 -5.33 5.98 6.43
C ILE A 170 -4.23 4.95 6.11
N PRO A 171 -3.10 4.95 6.85
CA PRO A 171 -2.04 3.95 6.67
C PRO A 171 -2.53 2.53 6.98
N ARG A 172 -1.91 1.53 6.36
CA ARG A 172 -2.10 0.13 6.75
C ARG A 172 -1.80 -0.07 8.24
N ASN A 173 -2.38 -1.09 8.81
CA ASN A 173 -2.30 -1.40 10.24
C ASN A 173 -2.92 -0.32 11.16
N SER A 174 -3.68 0.64 10.62
CA SER A 174 -4.49 1.53 11.44
C SER A 174 -5.63 0.75 12.08
N THR A 175 -5.79 0.87 13.39
CA THR A 175 -6.92 0.25 14.12
C THR A 175 -8.24 0.85 13.67
N ILE A 176 -9.27 0.02 13.55
CA ILE A 176 -10.64 0.45 13.25
C ILE A 176 -11.54 0.30 14.48
N PRO A 177 -12.53 1.18 14.67
CA PRO A 177 -12.90 2.31 13.80
C PRO A 177 -11.88 3.47 13.83
N THR A 178 -11.73 4.16 12.70
CA THR A 178 -10.82 5.31 12.56
C THR A 178 -11.35 6.34 11.58
N ALA A 179 -10.96 7.60 11.78
CA ALA A 179 -11.24 8.67 10.84
C ALA A 179 -10.01 9.57 10.67
N ARG A 180 -9.72 9.96 9.44
CA ARG A 180 -8.67 10.92 9.11
C ARG A 180 -9.14 11.87 8.02
N ALA A 181 -8.70 13.12 8.09
CA ALA A 181 -9.03 14.13 7.12
C ALA A 181 -7.77 14.86 6.66
N GLN A 182 -7.78 15.28 5.39
CA GLN A 182 -6.72 16.09 4.79
C GLN A 182 -7.36 17.15 3.90
N ASP A 183 -6.77 18.34 3.87
CA ASP A 183 -7.23 19.45 3.04
C ASP A 183 -6.51 19.42 1.69
N PHE A 184 -7.28 19.56 0.61
CA PHE A 184 -6.81 19.62 -0.77
C PHE A 184 -7.27 20.94 -1.40
N THR A 185 -6.73 21.24 -2.58
CA THR A 185 -7.06 22.46 -3.30
C THR A 185 -7.24 22.19 -4.79
N THR A 186 -7.76 23.17 -5.51
CA THR A 186 -7.90 23.15 -6.97
C THR A 186 -6.56 23.36 -7.65
N PHE A 187 -6.34 22.67 -8.76
CA PHE A 187 -5.12 22.76 -9.56
C PHE A 187 -5.18 23.87 -10.63
N LYS A 188 -6.38 24.18 -11.15
CA LYS A 188 -6.58 25.16 -12.22
C LYS A 188 -7.46 26.33 -11.77
N ASP A 189 -7.19 27.50 -12.35
CA ASP A 189 -8.04 28.66 -12.17
C ASP A 189 -9.47 28.38 -12.63
N GLY A 190 -10.45 28.90 -11.90
CA GLY A 190 -11.85 28.74 -12.23
C GLY A 190 -12.40 27.32 -12.14
N GLN A 191 -11.69 26.36 -11.55
CA GLN A 191 -12.12 24.99 -11.40
C GLN A 191 -13.35 24.90 -10.47
N THR A 192 -14.49 24.40 -11.00
CA THR A 192 -15.77 24.30 -10.27
C THR A 192 -16.14 22.88 -9.84
N ALA A 193 -15.31 21.90 -10.19
CA ALA A 193 -15.54 20.49 -9.82
C ALA A 193 -14.20 19.77 -9.56
N MET A 194 -14.22 18.79 -8.65
CA MET A 194 -13.08 17.93 -8.33
C MET A 194 -13.53 16.48 -8.27
N THR A 195 -12.86 15.60 -9.00
CA THR A 195 -13.07 14.16 -8.91
C THR A 195 -12.16 13.57 -7.86
N ILE A 196 -12.75 12.89 -6.89
CA ILE A 196 -12.05 12.14 -5.86
C ILE A 196 -12.03 10.66 -6.29
N HIS A 197 -10.84 10.15 -6.55
CA HIS A 197 -10.61 8.74 -6.85
C HIS A 197 -10.00 8.07 -5.62
N VAL A 198 -10.76 7.20 -5.00
CA VAL A 198 -10.36 6.47 -3.80
C VAL A 198 -9.60 5.20 -4.20
N VAL A 199 -8.43 5.01 -3.63
CA VAL A 199 -7.53 3.89 -3.94
C VAL A 199 -7.08 3.15 -2.68
N GLN A 200 -6.67 1.90 -2.86
CA GLN A 200 -6.15 1.03 -1.81
C GLN A 200 -4.83 0.40 -2.26
N GLY A 201 -3.80 0.47 -1.44
CA GLY A 201 -2.51 -0.15 -1.74
C GLY A 201 -1.33 0.55 -1.10
N GLU A 202 -0.14 0.00 -1.36
CA GLU A 202 1.12 0.49 -0.77
C GLU A 202 2.05 1.13 -1.81
N ARG A 203 1.70 1.08 -3.10
CA ARG A 203 2.49 1.67 -4.18
C ARG A 203 2.29 3.20 -4.23
N GLU A 204 3.21 3.89 -4.87
CA GLU A 204 3.20 5.36 -4.93
C GLU A 204 2.39 5.90 -6.13
N LEU A 205 2.22 5.08 -7.19
CA LEU A 205 1.41 5.44 -8.34
C LEU A 205 0.02 4.79 -8.26
N VAL A 206 -1.00 5.55 -8.66
CA VAL A 206 -2.41 5.09 -8.70
C VAL A 206 -2.60 3.90 -9.64
N SER A 207 -1.83 3.82 -10.74
CA SER A 207 -1.84 2.69 -11.68
C SER A 207 -1.52 1.34 -11.01
N ASP A 208 -0.73 1.38 -9.93
CA ASP A 208 -0.27 0.20 -9.20
C ASP A 208 -1.08 -0.05 -7.93
N CYS A 209 -2.09 0.78 -7.68
CA CYS A 209 -3.03 0.65 -6.58
C CYS A 209 -4.38 0.12 -7.05
N ARG A 210 -5.13 -0.46 -6.13
CA ARG A 210 -6.49 -0.92 -6.38
C ARG A 210 -7.45 0.26 -6.34
N SER A 211 -8.21 0.49 -7.42
CA SER A 211 -9.30 1.44 -7.44
C SER A 211 -10.49 0.93 -6.63
N LEU A 212 -10.97 1.72 -5.68
CA LEU A 212 -12.14 1.39 -4.87
C LEU A 212 -13.39 2.10 -5.37
N ALA A 213 -13.30 3.41 -5.59
CA ALA A 213 -14.45 4.23 -6.00
C ALA A 213 -14.00 5.54 -6.64
N LYS A 214 -14.91 6.15 -7.42
CA LYS A 214 -14.76 7.52 -7.95
C LYS A 214 -16.04 8.30 -7.73
N PHE A 215 -15.93 9.53 -7.24
CA PHE A 215 -17.06 10.46 -7.15
C PHE A 215 -16.59 11.89 -7.40
N THR A 216 -17.52 12.80 -7.71
CA THR A 216 -17.18 14.17 -8.08
C THR A 216 -17.88 15.16 -7.16
N LEU A 217 -17.10 15.98 -6.47
CA LEU A 217 -17.56 17.20 -5.81
C LEU A 217 -17.80 18.27 -6.87
N ARG A 218 -18.98 18.85 -6.94
CA ARG A 218 -19.38 19.92 -7.87
C ARG A 218 -19.81 21.15 -7.07
N GLY A 219 -19.77 22.33 -7.71
CA GLY A 219 -20.18 23.57 -7.05
C GLY A 219 -19.08 24.21 -6.21
N ILE A 220 -17.82 23.91 -6.52
CA ILE A 220 -16.67 24.64 -5.99
C ILE A 220 -16.74 26.07 -6.58
N PRO A 221 -16.62 27.14 -5.77
CA PRO A 221 -16.56 28.49 -6.29
C PRO A 221 -15.39 28.69 -7.25
N PRO A 222 -15.58 29.35 -8.41
CA PRO A 222 -14.49 29.64 -9.32
C PRO A 222 -13.53 30.63 -8.66
N MET A 223 -12.32 30.18 -8.33
CA MET A 223 -11.25 30.94 -7.70
C MET A 223 -9.93 30.65 -8.42
N THR A 224 -8.89 31.39 -8.06
CA THR A 224 -7.53 31.09 -8.52
C THR A 224 -7.10 29.70 -8.01
N ALA A 225 -6.27 29.02 -8.78
CA ALA A 225 -5.69 27.75 -8.39
C ALA A 225 -5.06 27.84 -6.99
N GLY A 226 -5.28 26.83 -6.16
CA GLY A 226 -4.77 26.80 -4.78
C GLY A 226 -5.61 27.57 -3.76
N ALA A 227 -6.63 28.34 -4.15
CA ALA A 227 -7.43 29.13 -3.20
C ALA A 227 -8.58 28.34 -2.56
N ALA A 228 -9.21 27.43 -3.29
CA ALA A 228 -10.29 26.59 -2.76
C ALA A 228 -9.74 25.60 -1.71
N ARG A 229 -10.50 25.41 -0.62
CA ARG A 229 -10.16 24.46 0.43
C ARG A 229 -11.19 23.34 0.47
N ILE A 230 -10.77 22.15 0.04
CA ILE A 230 -11.59 20.96 0.00
C ILE A 230 -11.09 19.98 1.07
N ARG A 231 -11.86 19.81 2.14
CA ARG A 231 -11.57 18.79 3.15
C ARG A 231 -12.09 17.45 2.72
N VAL A 232 -11.18 16.47 2.58
CA VAL A 232 -11.54 15.08 2.31
C VAL A 232 -11.37 14.28 3.58
N THR A 233 -12.44 13.63 4.02
CA THR A 233 -12.47 12.82 5.24
C THR A 233 -12.67 11.35 4.86
N PHE A 234 -11.80 10.50 5.36
CA PHE A 234 -11.88 9.05 5.29
C PHE A 234 -12.29 8.54 6.66
N GLN A 235 -13.35 7.76 6.73
CA GLN A 235 -13.84 7.13 7.96
C GLN A 235 -14.07 5.65 7.72
N VAL A 236 -13.44 4.80 8.51
CA VAL A 236 -13.66 3.34 8.52
C VAL A 236 -14.35 3.00 9.82
N ASP A 237 -15.51 2.36 9.73
CA ASP A 237 -16.27 1.91 10.90
C ASP A 237 -15.75 0.56 11.45
N ALA A 238 -16.40 0.06 12.51
CA ALA A 238 -16.02 -1.21 13.15
C ALA A 238 -16.25 -2.44 12.24
N ASP A 239 -17.12 -2.34 11.25
CA ASP A 239 -17.43 -3.40 10.26
C ASP A 239 -16.51 -3.32 9.02
N GLY A 240 -15.57 -2.37 9.02
CA GLY A 240 -14.64 -2.13 7.93
C GLY A 240 -15.26 -1.45 6.71
N LEU A 241 -16.42 -0.79 6.86
CA LEU A 241 -17.02 0.03 5.81
C LEU A 241 -16.30 1.38 5.76
N LEU A 242 -15.81 1.75 4.60
CA LEU A 242 -15.16 3.04 4.33
C LEU A 242 -16.19 4.03 3.79
N SER A 243 -16.34 5.14 4.49
CA SER A 243 -17.05 6.33 4.02
C SER A 243 -16.01 7.40 3.66
N VAL A 244 -16.09 7.93 2.45
CA VAL A 244 -15.25 9.06 1.99
C VAL A 244 -16.15 10.24 1.66
N SER A 245 -15.93 11.37 2.32
CA SER A 245 -16.62 12.63 2.05
C SER A 245 -15.65 13.72 1.66
N ALA A 246 -16.04 14.56 0.71
CA ALA A 246 -15.32 15.75 0.31
C ALA A 246 -16.23 16.96 0.51
N GLN A 247 -15.74 18.00 1.19
CA GLN A 247 -16.49 19.22 1.48
C GLN A 247 -15.66 20.46 1.13
N GLU A 248 -16.22 21.36 0.33
CA GLU A 248 -15.67 22.68 0.13
C GLU A 248 -15.99 23.56 1.36
N GLN A 249 -14.97 24.13 1.99
CA GLN A 249 -15.02 24.74 3.31
C GLN A 249 -15.79 26.07 3.36
N SER A 250 -15.83 26.85 2.27
CA SER A 250 -16.47 28.17 2.25
C SER A 250 -17.97 28.10 1.95
N THR A 251 -18.39 27.16 1.09
CA THR A 251 -19.79 27.00 0.68
C THR A 251 -20.50 25.90 1.42
N GLY A 252 -19.75 24.96 2.00
CA GLY A 252 -20.31 23.78 2.65
C GLY A 252 -20.83 22.70 1.67
N VAL A 253 -20.66 22.89 0.37
CA VAL A 253 -21.02 21.87 -0.64
C VAL A 253 -20.22 20.62 -0.39
N GLN A 254 -20.91 19.47 -0.37
CA GLN A 254 -20.27 18.18 -0.11
C GLN A 254 -20.74 17.09 -1.06
N ALA A 255 -19.90 16.08 -1.22
CA ALA A 255 -20.20 14.82 -1.88
C ALA A 255 -19.59 13.69 -1.07
N GLN A 256 -20.19 12.50 -1.09
CA GLN A 256 -19.69 11.35 -0.35
C GLN A 256 -19.93 10.04 -1.10
N ILE A 257 -19.18 9.03 -0.73
CA ILE A 257 -19.35 7.66 -1.19
C ILE A 257 -19.04 6.69 -0.05
N GLU A 258 -19.70 5.52 -0.09
CA GLU A 258 -19.41 4.41 0.81
C GLU A 258 -18.97 3.20 0.01
N VAL A 259 -17.94 2.52 0.49
CA VAL A 259 -17.37 1.33 -0.16
C VAL A 259 -16.80 0.38 0.89
N LYS A 260 -16.90 -0.93 0.64
CA LYS A 260 -16.29 -1.95 1.49
C LYS A 260 -14.92 -2.36 0.91
N PRO A 261 -13.78 -1.89 1.48
CA PRO A 261 -12.45 -2.14 0.93
C PRO A 261 -12.06 -3.62 0.88
N SER A 262 -12.60 -4.44 1.78
CA SER A 262 -12.35 -5.88 1.85
C SER A 262 -13.07 -6.69 0.77
N TYR A 263 -14.08 -6.12 0.08
CA TYR A 263 -14.83 -6.86 -0.93
C TYR A 263 -13.96 -7.24 -2.12
N GLY A 264 -13.88 -8.56 -2.43
CA GLY A 264 -13.04 -9.08 -3.50
C GLY A 264 -11.52 -9.00 -3.23
N LEU A 265 -11.11 -8.87 -1.98
CA LEU A 265 -9.72 -8.86 -1.54
C LEU A 265 -9.46 -10.09 -0.68
N ASP A 266 -8.71 -11.04 -1.21
CA ASP A 266 -8.28 -12.23 -0.48
C ASP A 266 -6.86 -12.07 0.11
N ASP A 267 -6.49 -12.95 1.05
CA ASP A 267 -5.19 -12.91 1.72
C ASP A 267 -4.01 -13.07 0.76
N SER A 268 -4.21 -13.77 -0.35
CA SER A 268 -3.16 -13.96 -1.37
C SER A 268 -2.90 -12.66 -2.11
N THR A 269 -3.95 -11.94 -2.45
CA THR A 269 -3.88 -10.62 -3.10
C THR A 269 -3.23 -9.60 -2.17
N ILE A 270 -3.62 -9.54 -0.89
CA ILE A 270 -2.97 -8.66 0.11
C ILE A 270 -1.48 -8.97 0.20
N THR A 271 -1.14 -10.25 0.32
CA THR A 271 0.26 -10.70 0.42
C THR A 271 1.06 -10.30 -0.82
N GLN A 272 0.47 -10.41 -2.01
CA GLN A 272 1.14 -10.03 -3.25
C GLN A 272 1.34 -8.52 -3.33
N MET A 273 0.33 -7.71 -3.02
CA MET A 273 0.43 -6.25 -3.01
C MET A 273 1.50 -5.74 -2.03
N LEU A 274 1.62 -6.38 -0.86
CA LEU A 274 2.69 -6.06 0.11
C LEU A 274 4.08 -6.44 -0.41
N LYS A 275 4.24 -7.59 -1.04
CA LYS A 275 5.51 -8.00 -1.66
C LYS A 275 5.91 -7.06 -2.79
N ASP A 276 4.97 -6.70 -3.65
CA ASP A 276 5.23 -5.82 -4.78
C ASP A 276 5.68 -4.43 -4.30
N SER A 277 5.06 -3.88 -3.25
CA SER A 277 5.50 -2.60 -2.69
C SER A 277 6.91 -2.66 -2.09
N MET A 278 7.30 -3.80 -1.50
CA MET A 278 8.65 -3.97 -0.94
C MET A 278 9.71 -4.16 -2.02
N SER A 279 9.40 -4.95 -3.05
CA SER A 279 10.36 -5.22 -4.14
C SER A 279 10.56 -4.04 -5.07
N ASN A 280 9.56 -3.17 -5.23
CA ASN A 280 9.62 -2.01 -6.12
C ASN A 280 9.82 -0.67 -5.37
N ALA A 281 10.13 -0.68 -4.07
CA ALA A 281 10.20 0.53 -3.25
C ALA A 281 11.15 1.61 -3.82
N ALA A 282 12.31 1.22 -4.38
CA ALA A 282 13.25 2.17 -4.98
C ALA A 282 12.72 2.75 -6.30
N GLU A 283 12.07 1.93 -7.11
CA GLU A 283 11.44 2.34 -8.37
C GLU A 283 10.25 3.27 -8.08
N ASP A 284 9.44 2.95 -7.10
CA ASP A 284 8.31 3.77 -6.65
C ASP A 284 8.76 5.15 -6.17
N MET A 285 9.83 5.23 -5.38
CA MET A 285 10.40 6.52 -4.95
C MET A 285 10.85 7.36 -6.14
N ALA A 286 11.51 6.74 -7.13
CA ALA A 286 11.95 7.45 -8.33
C ALA A 286 10.76 7.89 -9.20
N ALA A 287 9.75 7.04 -9.35
CA ALA A 287 8.53 7.34 -10.09
C ALA A 287 7.72 8.48 -9.43
N ARG A 288 7.58 8.47 -8.10
CA ARG A 288 6.95 9.55 -7.34
C ARG A 288 7.72 10.86 -7.54
N ALA A 289 9.04 10.84 -7.32
CA ALA A 289 9.87 12.04 -7.47
C ALA A 289 9.77 12.64 -8.89
N ARG A 290 9.70 11.76 -9.91
CA ARG A 290 9.51 12.20 -11.30
C ARG A 290 8.12 12.79 -11.52
N ALA A 291 7.06 12.15 -11.03
CA ALA A 291 5.70 12.66 -11.19
C ALA A 291 5.51 14.00 -10.49
N GLU A 292 6.05 14.20 -9.29
CA GLU A 292 6.05 15.49 -8.58
C GLU A 292 6.78 16.56 -9.38
N ALA A 293 7.95 16.27 -9.95
CA ALA A 293 8.70 17.21 -10.77
C ALA A 293 7.96 17.57 -12.07
N VAL A 294 7.24 16.61 -12.68
CA VAL A 294 6.39 16.85 -13.86
C VAL A 294 5.24 17.80 -13.50
N VAL A 295 4.56 17.57 -12.39
CA VAL A 295 3.46 18.43 -11.92
C VAL A 295 3.92 19.86 -11.67
N GLU A 296 5.08 20.03 -11.02
CA GLU A 296 5.68 21.34 -10.79
C GLU A 296 6.03 22.05 -12.11
N ALA A 297 6.61 21.31 -13.06
CA ALA A 297 6.98 21.82 -14.37
C ALA A 297 5.76 22.25 -15.21
N GLU A 298 4.70 21.47 -15.21
CA GLU A 298 3.45 21.78 -15.89
C GLU A 298 2.79 23.03 -15.30
N SER A 299 2.71 23.11 -13.97
CA SER A 299 2.15 24.25 -13.25
C SER A 299 2.92 25.55 -13.55
N LEU A 300 4.26 25.51 -13.51
CA LEU A 300 5.09 26.68 -13.86
C LEU A 300 4.91 27.07 -15.33
N THR A 301 4.91 26.10 -16.24
CA THR A 301 4.76 26.35 -17.68
C THR A 301 3.39 26.98 -17.98
N ASP A 302 2.31 26.47 -17.39
CA ASP A 302 0.96 27.05 -17.55
C ASP A 302 0.91 28.48 -17.02
N ALA A 303 1.47 28.73 -15.84
CA ALA A 303 1.52 30.08 -15.25
C ALA A 303 2.34 31.08 -16.09
N VAL A 304 3.50 30.63 -16.62
CA VAL A 304 4.34 31.48 -17.48
C VAL A 304 3.65 31.76 -18.81
N ASN A 305 3.05 30.76 -19.43
CA ASN A 305 2.31 30.93 -20.70
C ASN A 305 1.14 31.93 -20.53
N ALA A 306 0.32 31.75 -19.48
CA ALA A 306 -0.78 32.67 -19.18
C ALA A 306 -0.26 34.12 -18.92
N ALA A 307 0.90 34.22 -18.29
CA ALA A 307 1.53 35.55 -18.07
C ALA A 307 2.03 36.16 -19.37
N LEU A 308 2.61 35.39 -20.28
CA LEU A 308 3.08 35.84 -21.59
C LEU A 308 1.93 36.28 -22.50
N GLU A 309 0.79 35.59 -22.46
CA GLU A 309 -0.41 35.99 -23.21
C GLU A 309 -0.95 37.35 -22.82
N LEU A 310 -0.85 37.73 -21.54
CA LEU A 310 -1.42 38.95 -21.00
C LEU A 310 -0.44 40.14 -21.03
N ASP A 311 0.84 39.91 -20.81
CA ASP A 311 1.79 40.96 -20.45
C ASP A 311 3.15 40.83 -21.18
N SER A 312 3.24 40.13 -22.32
CA SER A 312 4.49 39.93 -23.08
C SER A 312 5.08 41.27 -23.58
N ASP A 313 4.28 42.36 -23.66
CA ASP A 313 4.71 43.70 -24.01
C ASP A 313 5.67 44.32 -22.96
N LEU A 314 5.82 43.72 -21.79
CA LEU A 314 6.80 44.11 -20.76
C LEU A 314 8.21 43.58 -21.01
N LEU A 315 8.36 42.62 -21.95
CA LEU A 315 9.62 41.95 -22.22
C LEU A 315 10.31 42.54 -23.45
N GLU A 316 11.64 42.63 -23.38
CA GLU A 316 12.46 42.83 -24.56
C GLU A 316 12.49 41.56 -25.41
N ALA A 317 12.77 41.71 -26.73
CA ALA A 317 12.73 40.57 -27.66
C ALA A 317 13.67 39.42 -27.26
N GLU A 318 14.83 39.76 -26.69
CA GLU A 318 15.82 38.78 -26.22
C GLU A 318 15.33 38.04 -24.97
N GLU A 319 14.70 38.74 -24.02
CA GLU A 319 14.11 38.14 -22.79
C GLU A 319 13.00 37.16 -23.16
N LEU A 320 12.11 37.57 -24.09
CA LEU A 320 11.02 36.73 -24.56
C LEU A 320 11.54 35.44 -25.24
N GLN A 321 12.54 35.59 -26.11
CA GLN A 321 13.14 34.45 -26.80
C GLN A 321 13.79 33.49 -25.81
N GLN A 322 14.49 34.00 -24.79
CA GLN A 322 15.11 33.16 -23.75
C GLN A 322 14.06 32.36 -22.97
N ILE A 323 12.97 33.01 -22.53
CA ILE A 323 11.88 32.32 -21.80
C ILE A 323 11.24 31.25 -22.67
N GLN A 324 10.99 31.55 -23.95
CA GLN A 324 10.42 30.56 -24.88
C GLN A 324 11.36 29.35 -25.09
N GLN A 325 12.67 29.58 -25.16
CA GLN A 325 13.65 28.53 -25.27
C GLN A 325 13.67 27.67 -24.00
N ASP A 326 13.62 28.29 -22.81
CA ASP A 326 13.63 27.59 -21.54
C ASP A 326 12.34 26.73 -21.34
N ILE A 327 11.19 27.23 -21.83
CA ILE A 327 9.95 26.43 -21.89
C ILE A 327 10.12 25.22 -22.82
N ALA A 328 10.71 25.41 -23.99
CA ALA A 328 10.93 24.29 -24.93
C ALA A 328 11.91 23.27 -24.38
N ASP A 329 12.98 23.70 -23.73
CA ASP A 329 13.95 22.84 -23.04
C ASP A 329 13.26 22.01 -21.94
N LEU A 330 12.43 22.66 -21.11
CA LEU A 330 11.66 22.00 -20.06
C LEU A 330 10.70 20.97 -20.62
N GLN A 331 9.94 21.32 -21.68
CA GLN A 331 9.05 20.37 -22.38
C GLN A 331 9.80 19.19 -22.97
N GLY A 332 11.03 19.40 -23.43
CA GLY A 332 11.92 18.33 -23.87
C GLY A 332 12.27 17.37 -22.74
N CYS A 333 12.61 17.90 -21.55
CA CYS A 333 12.93 17.10 -20.36
C CYS A 333 11.73 16.29 -19.84
N LEU A 334 10.49 16.75 -20.03
CA LEU A 334 9.29 16.03 -19.58
C LEU A 334 9.08 14.68 -20.27
N LYS A 335 9.60 14.49 -21.48
CA LYS A 335 9.40 13.23 -22.22
C LYS A 335 10.13 12.06 -21.56
N ASP A 336 11.45 12.19 -21.36
CA ASP A 336 12.31 11.08 -20.90
C ASP A 336 13.25 11.47 -19.75
N GLY A 337 13.18 12.72 -19.24
CA GLY A 337 14.05 13.24 -18.18
C GLY A 337 13.78 12.59 -16.83
N LYS A 338 14.84 12.45 -16.03
CA LYS A 338 14.74 12.10 -14.62
C LYS A 338 14.24 13.30 -13.79
N ALA A 339 13.79 13.03 -12.57
CA ALA A 339 13.32 14.07 -11.66
C ALA A 339 14.33 15.23 -11.49
N GLU A 340 15.62 14.90 -11.41
CA GLU A 340 16.69 15.90 -11.25
C GLU A 340 16.83 16.80 -12.46
N ASP A 341 16.75 16.25 -13.68
CA ASP A 341 16.83 16.99 -14.94
C ASP A 341 15.65 17.94 -15.07
N ILE A 342 14.43 17.46 -14.76
CA ILE A 342 13.21 18.26 -14.78
C ILE A 342 13.30 19.41 -13.77
N ARG A 343 13.70 19.13 -12.52
CA ARG A 343 13.86 20.17 -11.49
C ARG A 343 14.93 21.21 -11.88
N ALA A 344 16.02 20.79 -12.51
CA ALA A 344 17.04 21.71 -13.02
C ALA A 344 16.47 22.65 -14.11
N ALA A 345 15.67 22.11 -15.03
CA ALA A 345 14.99 22.90 -16.07
C ALA A 345 13.92 23.83 -15.48
N VAL A 346 13.14 23.40 -14.49
CA VAL A 346 12.19 24.23 -13.71
C VAL A 346 12.94 25.41 -13.07
N ALA A 347 14.04 25.14 -12.37
CA ALA A 347 14.84 26.19 -11.74
C ALA A 347 15.47 27.17 -12.76
N LYS A 348 15.78 26.71 -13.99
CA LYS A 348 16.26 27.56 -15.08
C LYS A 348 15.16 28.48 -15.56
N LEU A 349 13.96 27.96 -15.85
CA LEU A 349 12.80 28.74 -16.28
C LEU A 349 12.35 29.72 -15.20
N SER A 350 12.31 29.31 -13.93
CA SER A 350 11.98 30.24 -12.83
C SER A 350 12.91 31.44 -12.80
N ARG A 351 14.23 31.22 -12.89
CA ARG A 351 15.22 32.31 -12.89
C ARG A 351 15.09 33.24 -14.09
N SER A 352 14.83 32.71 -15.29
CA SER A 352 14.65 33.54 -16.48
C SER A 352 13.36 34.37 -16.44
N THR A 353 12.37 33.97 -15.65
CA THR A 353 11.10 34.67 -15.48
C THR A 353 11.06 35.63 -14.29
N ASP A 354 12.06 35.65 -13.39
CA ASP A 354 12.08 36.53 -12.20
C ASP A 354 11.91 38.02 -12.53
N ASN A 355 12.65 38.50 -13.54
CA ASN A 355 12.55 39.91 -13.99
C ASN A 355 11.17 40.24 -14.58
N PHE A 356 10.61 39.30 -15.34
CA PHE A 356 9.25 39.40 -15.89
C PHE A 356 8.20 39.49 -14.78
N ALA A 357 8.29 38.64 -13.78
CA ALA A 357 7.39 38.62 -12.63
C ALA A 357 7.45 39.96 -11.87
N ALA A 358 8.66 40.51 -11.67
CA ALA A 358 8.84 41.84 -11.05
C ALA A 358 8.22 42.97 -11.88
N LYS A 359 8.41 42.99 -13.21
CA LYS A 359 7.81 43.97 -14.12
C LYS A 359 6.27 43.91 -14.08
N ARG A 360 5.67 42.68 -14.08
CA ARG A 360 4.23 42.46 -13.96
C ARG A 360 3.69 42.97 -12.62
N MET A 361 4.37 42.65 -11.53
CA MET A 361 3.99 43.12 -10.18
C MET A 361 3.96 44.65 -10.11
N ASN A 362 5.00 45.34 -10.61
CA ASN A 362 5.06 46.79 -10.66
C ASN A 362 3.92 47.41 -11.50
N ARG A 363 3.62 46.81 -12.68
CA ARG A 363 2.50 47.23 -13.53
C ARG A 363 1.15 47.10 -12.82
N ASN A 364 0.93 45.99 -12.10
CA ASN A 364 -0.31 45.78 -11.38
C ASN A 364 -0.45 46.73 -10.18
N ILE A 365 0.64 46.99 -9.45
CA ILE A 365 0.66 48.01 -8.38
C ILE A 365 0.33 49.40 -8.96
N GLN A 366 0.96 49.80 -10.06
CA GLN A 366 0.66 51.06 -10.71
C GLN A 366 -0.80 51.18 -11.15
N ARG A 367 -1.36 50.13 -11.74
CA ARG A 367 -2.79 50.06 -12.11
C ARG A 367 -3.72 50.20 -10.92
N ALA A 368 -3.39 49.52 -9.80
CA ALA A 368 -4.20 49.56 -8.58
C ALA A 368 -4.15 50.94 -7.88
N LEU A 369 -3.03 51.65 -7.97
CA LEU A 369 -2.85 52.96 -7.38
C LEU A 369 -3.35 54.10 -8.28
N THR A 370 -3.49 53.86 -9.58
CA THR A 370 -3.99 54.88 -10.53
C THR A 370 -5.46 55.18 -10.24
N GLY A 371 -5.76 56.40 -9.76
CA GLY A 371 -7.13 56.86 -9.43
C GLY A 371 -7.47 56.85 -7.93
N GLN A 372 -6.53 56.48 -7.05
CA GLN A 372 -6.70 56.70 -5.60
C GLN A 372 -5.99 57.99 -5.16
N SER A 373 -6.69 58.83 -4.39
CA SER A 373 -6.07 60.03 -3.74
C SER A 373 -5.13 59.57 -2.63
N VAL A 374 -3.95 60.19 -2.53
CA VAL A 374 -2.89 59.92 -1.55
C VAL A 374 -3.36 60.08 -0.10
N ASP A 375 -4.50 60.73 0.12
CA ASP A 375 -5.07 60.98 1.46
C ASP A 375 -5.87 59.78 2.05
N ASN A 376 -5.94 58.66 1.33
CA ASN A 376 -6.67 57.43 1.76
C ASN A 376 -5.77 56.21 1.93
N ILE A 377 -4.47 56.34 2.08
CA ILE A 377 -3.51 55.27 2.36
C ILE A 377 -3.00 55.34 3.80
#